data_b6203ebae63da5ce82704cce12d83c84
#
_entry.id   b6203ebae63da5ce82704cce12d83c84
#
_cell.length_a   1.000
_cell.length_b   1.000
_cell.length_c   1.000
_cell.angle_alpha   90.00
_cell.angle_beta   90.00
_cell.angle_gamma   90.00
#
_symmetry.space_group_name_H-M   'P 1'
#
loop_
_entity.id
_entity.type
_entity.pdbx_description
1 polymer ?
#
loop_
_entity_poly.entity_id
_entity_poly.type
_entity_poly.pdbx_seq_one_letter_code
_entity_poly.pdbx_strand_id
1 'polypeptide(L)'
;MQNNQVSLRVLSCLLLTVGGSILGADEARPDLTPVISQPGQLVFKDDFGGAKIGPEWKPLHGTRWKIVDGALRGEPSTKEYQQEQIDRGNKSHSGRTPSSRLMVEGDDCIMLFRFKLTEGLSGAHFGFNDGSFKTGTGHVCRFTVSTRKGLTLQKDKNAKLKDDEDKTLTNSGFNLKPDVWNWMMLEVVGDQMAAQLSGGPVIKARHPRIDIPKDQINLPTRGGGVILYDNVRVWKAIPLNHTK
;
A
#
# COMPACT_ATOMS: atom_id res chain seq x y z
N MET A 1 -71.67 36.94 37.19
CA MET A 1 -71.21 35.58 37.01
C MET A 1 -70.23 35.61 35.84
N GLN A 2 -68.94 35.65 36.18
CA GLN A 2 -67.85 35.70 35.19
C GLN A 2 -67.26 34.28 35.01
N ASN A 3 -67.32 33.78 33.79
CA ASN A 3 -66.70 32.52 33.41
C ASN A 3 -65.21 32.78 33.01
N ASN A 4 -64.31 32.30 33.80
CA ASN A 4 -62.86 32.25 33.45
C ASN A 4 -62.60 30.96 32.65
N GLN A 5 -62.29 31.11 31.37
CA GLN A 5 -61.69 30.01 30.57
C GLN A 5 -60.15 30.07 30.72
N VAL A 6 -59.60 28.99 31.25
CA VAL A 6 -58.14 28.75 31.29
C VAL A 6 -57.74 28.07 30.03
N SER A 7 -56.96 28.74 29.19
CA SER A 7 -56.41 28.19 27.93
C SER A 7 -55.10 27.44 28.24
N LEU A 8 -55.11 26.12 28.09
CA LEU A 8 -53.97 25.25 28.25
C LEU A 8 -53.14 25.27 26.97
N ARG A 9 -51.99 25.94 26.96
CA ARG A 9 -51.01 25.88 25.85
C ARG A 9 -50.16 24.67 26.03
N VAL A 10 -50.33 23.66 25.11
CA VAL A 10 -49.44 22.51 25.00
C VAL A 10 -48.18 22.96 24.26
N LEU A 11 -47.07 22.97 24.96
CA LEU A 11 -45.74 23.28 24.42
C LEU A 11 -45.17 21.97 23.84
N SER A 12 -45.27 21.80 22.51
CA SER A 12 -44.58 20.68 21.82
C SER A 12 -43.08 20.93 21.77
N CYS A 13 -42.30 20.24 22.61
CA CYS A 13 -40.87 20.15 22.46
C CYS A 13 -40.51 19.25 21.27
N LEU A 14 -40.09 19.87 20.19
CA LEU A 14 -39.48 19.17 19.04
C LEU A 14 -38.03 18.78 19.42
N LEU A 15 -37.83 17.50 19.77
CA LEU A 15 -36.51 16.93 19.91
C LEU A 15 -35.83 16.78 18.52
N LEU A 16 -35.04 17.74 18.14
CA LEU A 16 -34.07 17.60 17.04
C LEU A 16 -32.96 16.63 17.47
N THR A 17 -33.07 15.37 17.08
CA THR A 17 -31.93 14.46 17.11
C THR A 17 -30.94 14.89 16.04
N VAL A 18 -29.93 15.66 16.44
CA VAL A 18 -28.75 15.90 15.60
C VAL A 18 -27.99 14.57 15.53
N GLY A 19 -28.25 13.82 14.46
CA GLY A 19 -27.44 12.69 14.06
C GLY A 19 -26.06 13.21 13.66
N GLY A 20 -25.18 13.34 14.62
CA GLY A 20 -23.76 13.61 14.37
C GLY A 20 -23.16 12.42 13.65
N SER A 21 -23.02 12.51 12.34
CA SER A 21 -22.07 11.67 11.63
C SER A 21 -20.72 11.91 12.27
N ILE A 22 -20.21 10.92 12.99
CA ILE A 22 -18.82 10.89 13.41
C ILE A 22 -18.03 10.72 12.09
N LEU A 23 -17.71 11.84 11.45
CA LEU A 23 -16.67 11.90 10.44
C LEU A 23 -15.41 11.42 11.16
N GLY A 24 -14.96 10.20 10.81
CA GLY A 24 -13.70 9.69 11.29
C GLY A 24 -12.65 10.78 11.12
N ALA A 25 -11.93 11.08 12.20
CA ALA A 25 -10.85 12.03 12.17
C ALA A 25 -9.94 11.67 11.00
N ASP A 26 -9.93 12.52 9.97
CA ASP A 26 -9.02 12.42 8.84
C ASP A 26 -7.63 12.59 9.49
N GLU A 27 -6.96 11.46 9.75
CA GLU A 27 -5.61 11.50 10.31
C GLU A 27 -4.79 12.38 9.39
N ALA A 28 -4.32 13.50 9.93
CA ALA A 28 -3.64 14.52 9.16
C ALA A 28 -2.62 13.87 8.23
N ARG A 29 -2.73 14.18 6.94
CA ARG A 29 -1.81 13.70 5.92
C ARG A 29 -0.40 14.06 6.37
N PRO A 30 0.51 13.10 6.51
CA PRO A 30 1.86 13.40 6.96
C PRO A 30 2.54 14.33 5.96
N ASP A 31 3.46 15.14 6.44
CA ASP A 31 4.30 16.02 5.62
C ASP A 31 5.39 15.21 4.88
N LEU A 32 4.94 14.28 4.01
CA LEU A 32 5.81 13.51 3.12
C LEU A 32 5.90 14.24 1.78
N THR A 33 7.10 14.66 1.44
CA THR A 33 7.38 15.38 0.19
C THR A 33 8.31 14.54 -0.69
N PRO A 34 8.02 14.38 -1.99
CA PRO A 34 8.91 13.68 -2.90
C PRO A 34 10.32 14.29 -2.89
N VAL A 35 11.34 13.43 -2.98
CA VAL A 35 12.76 13.82 -2.79
C VAL A 35 13.65 13.58 -4.01
N ILE A 36 13.15 12.90 -5.05
CA ILE A 36 13.83 12.69 -6.34
C ILE A 36 12.98 13.11 -7.53
N SER A 37 11.71 13.47 -7.27
CA SER A 37 10.75 13.86 -8.32
C SER A 37 9.73 14.87 -7.80
N GLN A 38 8.85 15.31 -8.69
CA GLN A 38 7.63 16.04 -8.35
C GLN A 38 6.40 15.35 -8.93
N PRO A 39 5.23 15.45 -8.28
CA PRO A 39 4.01 14.84 -8.77
C PRO A 39 3.58 15.44 -10.12
N GLY A 40 3.36 14.58 -11.11
CA GLY A 40 2.69 14.90 -12.35
C GLY A 40 1.21 14.51 -12.31
N GLN A 41 0.72 13.88 -13.38
CA GLN A 41 -0.66 13.41 -13.49
C GLN A 41 -0.96 12.31 -12.46
N LEU A 42 -2.08 12.45 -11.75
CA LEU A 42 -2.63 11.37 -10.91
C LEU A 42 -3.16 10.26 -11.84
N VAL A 43 -2.61 9.05 -11.73
CA VAL A 43 -2.98 7.90 -12.58
C VAL A 43 -3.83 6.87 -11.84
N PHE A 44 -3.76 6.86 -10.51
CA PHE A 44 -4.58 5.96 -9.69
C PHE A 44 -4.89 6.58 -8.33
N LYS A 45 -6.12 6.37 -7.84
CA LYS A 45 -6.56 6.72 -6.49
C LYS A 45 -7.55 5.67 -6.00
N ASP A 46 -7.37 5.20 -4.77
CA ASP A 46 -8.36 4.40 -4.06
C ASP A 46 -8.31 4.76 -2.56
N ASP A 47 -9.44 5.18 -2.03
CA ASP A 47 -9.65 5.47 -0.60
C ASP A 47 -10.57 4.43 0.05
N PHE A 48 -10.88 3.37 -0.68
CA PHE A 48 -11.70 2.23 -0.23
C PHE A 48 -13.05 2.62 0.39
N GLY A 49 -13.58 3.77 0.02
CA GLY A 49 -14.93 4.21 0.42
C GLY A 49 -16.07 3.46 -0.25
N GLY A 50 -15.76 2.64 -1.26
CA GLY A 50 -16.75 1.82 -1.97
C GLY A 50 -17.02 0.49 -1.29
N ALA A 51 -18.07 -0.21 -1.75
CA ALA A 51 -18.41 -1.54 -1.24
C ALA A 51 -17.61 -2.69 -1.87
N LYS A 52 -16.90 -2.44 -2.97
CA LYS A 52 -16.17 -3.46 -3.74
C LYS A 52 -14.76 -2.99 -4.06
N ILE A 53 -13.84 -3.93 -4.09
CA ILE A 53 -12.47 -3.72 -4.52
C ILE A 53 -12.44 -3.39 -6.01
N GLY A 54 -11.70 -2.37 -6.41
CA GLY A 54 -11.51 -1.96 -7.79
C GLY A 54 -10.85 -3.04 -8.65
N PRO A 55 -11.08 -3.03 -9.97
CA PRO A 55 -10.57 -4.04 -10.89
C PRO A 55 -9.03 -4.01 -11.05
N GLU A 56 -8.39 -2.92 -10.64
CA GLU A 56 -6.93 -2.80 -10.65
C GLU A 56 -6.25 -3.68 -9.58
N TRP A 57 -6.97 -3.99 -8.50
CA TRP A 57 -6.48 -4.88 -7.45
C TRP A 57 -6.65 -6.33 -7.83
N LYS A 58 -5.57 -7.09 -7.83
CA LYS A 58 -5.55 -8.51 -8.17
C LYS A 58 -5.02 -9.34 -6.99
N PRO A 59 -5.89 -9.96 -6.17
CA PRO A 59 -5.47 -10.94 -5.18
C PRO A 59 -4.62 -12.04 -5.79
N LEU A 60 -3.55 -12.45 -5.11
CA LEU A 60 -2.65 -13.51 -5.57
C LEU A 60 -2.71 -14.72 -4.63
N HIS A 61 -2.44 -15.89 -5.17
CA HIS A 61 -2.23 -17.13 -4.40
C HIS A 61 -3.40 -17.50 -3.47
N GLY A 62 -4.65 -17.25 -3.89
CA GLY A 62 -5.84 -17.54 -3.11
C GLY A 62 -5.99 -16.70 -1.83
N THR A 63 -5.19 -15.64 -1.66
CA THR A 63 -5.33 -14.72 -0.52
C THR A 63 -6.64 -13.95 -0.58
N ARG A 64 -7.16 -13.61 0.58
CA ARG A 64 -8.51 -13.04 0.71
C ARG A 64 -8.42 -11.55 0.97
N TRP A 65 -9.17 -10.79 0.18
CA TRP A 65 -9.17 -9.34 0.24
C TRP A 65 -10.59 -8.81 0.30
N LYS A 66 -10.84 -7.81 1.12
CA LYS A 66 -12.14 -7.15 1.28
C LYS A 66 -11.96 -5.74 1.82
N ILE A 67 -12.94 -4.88 1.59
CA ILE A 67 -13.00 -3.57 2.24
C ILE A 67 -13.63 -3.74 3.62
N VAL A 68 -12.99 -3.19 4.64
CA VAL A 68 -13.44 -3.19 6.03
C VAL A 68 -13.12 -1.84 6.64
N ASP A 69 -14.15 -1.15 7.15
CA ASP A 69 -14.03 0.16 7.80
C ASP A 69 -13.24 1.18 6.95
N GLY A 70 -13.53 1.22 5.63
CA GLY A 70 -12.87 2.12 4.70
C GLY A 70 -11.41 1.79 4.39
N ALA A 71 -10.97 0.56 4.63
CA ALA A 71 -9.62 0.12 4.32
C ALA A 71 -9.63 -1.21 3.56
N LEU A 72 -8.66 -1.42 2.67
CA LEU A 72 -8.43 -2.68 1.99
C LEU A 72 -7.72 -3.65 2.94
N ARG A 73 -8.43 -4.69 3.40
CA ARG A 73 -7.94 -5.72 4.31
C ARG A 73 -7.52 -6.96 3.54
N GLY A 74 -6.25 -7.35 3.69
CA GLY A 74 -5.68 -8.57 3.13
C GLY A 74 -5.39 -9.62 4.19
N GLU A 75 -5.80 -10.85 3.91
CA GLU A 75 -5.64 -12.02 4.78
C GLU A 75 -4.98 -13.18 4.02
N PRO A 76 -4.31 -14.12 4.71
CA PRO A 76 -3.86 -15.37 4.09
C PRO A 76 -5.01 -16.11 3.41
N SER A 77 -4.68 -17.03 2.50
CA SER A 77 -5.63 -18.01 1.96
C SER A 77 -6.14 -18.95 3.06
N THR A 78 -7.16 -19.75 2.75
CA THR A 78 -7.66 -20.76 3.69
C THR A 78 -6.64 -21.88 3.91
N LYS A 79 -6.77 -22.62 5.00
CA LYS A 79 -5.86 -23.75 5.30
C LYS A 79 -5.97 -24.85 4.26
N GLU A 80 -7.18 -25.09 3.76
CA GLU A 80 -7.47 -26.08 2.71
C GLU A 80 -6.72 -25.71 1.43
N TYR A 81 -6.83 -24.44 0.97
CA TYR A 81 -6.11 -23.96 -0.19
C TYR A 81 -4.58 -24.07 0.02
N GLN A 82 -4.08 -23.68 1.18
CA GLN A 82 -2.64 -23.78 1.50
C GLN A 82 -2.15 -25.22 1.39
N GLN A 83 -2.90 -26.19 1.95
CA GLN A 83 -2.55 -27.58 1.89
C GLN A 83 -2.59 -28.13 0.46
N GLU A 84 -3.65 -27.82 -0.29
CA GLU A 84 -3.76 -28.20 -1.70
C GLU A 84 -2.56 -27.70 -2.53
N GLN A 85 -2.11 -26.45 -2.34
CA GLN A 85 -0.95 -25.93 -3.06
C GLN A 85 0.35 -26.61 -2.64
N ILE A 86 0.49 -26.97 -1.36
CA ILE A 86 1.65 -27.74 -0.87
C ILE A 86 1.70 -29.11 -1.50
N ASP A 87 0.58 -29.82 -1.53
CA ASP A 87 0.46 -31.18 -2.10
C ASP A 87 0.77 -31.19 -3.60
N ARG A 88 0.46 -30.08 -4.31
CA ARG A 88 0.82 -29.85 -5.69
C ARG A 88 2.29 -29.39 -5.91
N GLY A 89 3.08 -29.27 -4.86
CA GLY A 89 4.45 -28.78 -4.94
C GLY A 89 4.60 -27.24 -5.03
N ASN A 90 3.50 -26.48 -4.96
CA ASN A 90 3.48 -25.01 -5.10
C ASN A 90 3.59 -24.28 -3.75
N LYS A 91 4.45 -24.75 -2.85
CA LYS A 91 4.56 -24.19 -1.49
C LYS A 91 4.79 -22.68 -1.44
N SER A 92 5.54 -22.12 -2.38
CA SER A 92 5.81 -20.66 -2.47
C SER A 92 4.56 -19.84 -2.86
N HIS A 93 3.57 -20.46 -3.50
CA HIS A 93 2.32 -19.83 -3.94
C HIS A 93 1.10 -20.31 -3.16
N SER A 94 1.31 -20.83 -1.95
CA SER A 94 0.22 -21.37 -1.11
C SER A 94 -0.61 -20.28 -0.41
N GLY A 95 -0.28 -19.01 -0.57
CA GLY A 95 -1.05 -17.90 0.03
C GLY A 95 -0.97 -17.85 1.56
N ARG A 96 0.11 -18.33 2.15
CA ARG A 96 0.33 -18.25 3.61
C ARG A 96 0.46 -16.82 4.12
N THR A 97 0.80 -15.91 3.23
CA THR A 97 0.93 -14.47 3.53
C THR A 97 0.04 -13.69 2.59
N PRO A 98 -0.64 -12.63 3.05
CA PRO A 98 -1.39 -11.74 2.18
C PRO A 98 -0.53 -11.26 0.99
N SER A 99 -1.06 -11.38 -0.20
CA SER A 99 -0.38 -10.92 -1.41
C SER A 99 -1.39 -10.43 -2.42
N SER A 100 -1.18 -9.24 -2.95
CA SER A 100 -1.98 -8.65 -4.01
C SER A 100 -1.08 -7.98 -5.03
N ARG A 101 -1.67 -7.59 -6.14
CA ARG A 101 -1.03 -6.80 -7.20
C ARG A 101 -1.91 -5.63 -7.53
N LEU A 102 -1.32 -4.47 -7.67
CA LEU A 102 -1.96 -3.27 -8.20
C LEU A 102 -1.52 -3.12 -9.65
N MET A 103 -2.48 -3.15 -10.58
CA MET A 103 -2.25 -3.05 -12.03
C MET A 103 -2.28 -1.58 -12.44
N VAL A 104 -1.15 -0.93 -12.29
CA VAL A 104 -0.92 0.47 -12.70
C VAL A 104 0.47 0.58 -13.34
N GLU A 105 0.61 1.51 -14.27
CA GLU A 105 1.92 1.86 -14.80
C GLU A 105 2.80 2.39 -13.67
N GLY A 106 3.90 1.72 -13.43
CA GLY A 106 4.86 2.01 -12.37
C GLY A 106 6.23 2.46 -12.92
N ASP A 107 6.31 2.95 -14.16
CA ASP A 107 7.54 3.49 -14.72
C ASP A 107 8.05 4.63 -13.85
N ASP A 108 8.14 5.83 -14.30
CA ASP A 108 8.42 6.94 -13.41
C ASP A 108 7.17 7.30 -12.60
N CYS A 109 7.13 6.91 -11.32
CA CYS A 109 5.95 7.12 -10.49
C CYS A 109 6.27 7.48 -9.03
N ILE A 110 5.30 8.16 -8.41
CA ILE A 110 5.21 8.39 -6.97
C ILE A 110 4.01 7.62 -6.46
N MET A 111 4.19 6.78 -5.46
CA MET A 111 3.10 6.11 -4.74
C MET A 111 3.06 6.59 -3.31
N LEU A 112 1.92 7.13 -2.88
CA LEU A 112 1.63 7.50 -1.50
C LEU A 112 0.48 6.65 -0.98
N PHE A 113 0.62 6.09 0.21
CA PHE A 113 -0.42 5.28 0.84
C PHE A 113 -0.19 5.20 2.35
N ARG A 114 -1.21 4.80 3.08
CA ARG A 114 -1.02 4.33 4.45
C ARG A 114 -1.25 2.83 4.55
N PHE A 115 -0.54 2.21 5.47
CA PHE A 115 -0.66 0.78 5.74
C PHE A 115 -0.56 0.48 7.23
N LYS A 116 -1.13 -0.66 7.61
CA LYS A 116 -1.04 -1.18 8.97
C LYS A 116 -0.73 -2.68 8.92
N LEU A 117 0.39 -3.07 9.54
CA LEU A 117 0.75 -4.46 9.76
C LEU A 117 0.15 -4.91 11.09
N THR A 118 -0.69 -5.95 11.08
CA THR A 118 -1.16 -6.51 12.36
C THR A 118 -0.14 -7.47 12.95
N GLU A 119 -0.35 -7.86 14.19
CA GLU A 119 0.42 -8.93 14.83
C GLU A 119 0.50 -10.18 13.95
N GLY A 120 1.63 -10.85 13.92
CA GLY A 120 1.92 -11.99 13.04
C GLY A 120 2.55 -11.62 11.70
N LEU A 121 2.53 -10.33 11.28
CA LEU A 121 3.32 -9.85 10.16
C LEU A 121 4.68 -9.32 10.62
N SER A 122 5.73 -9.72 9.94
CA SER A 122 7.10 -9.21 10.16
C SER A 122 7.50 -8.14 9.14
N GLY A 123 6.65 -7.84 8.15
CA GLY A 123 6.92 -6.82 7.15
C GLY A 123 6.04 -6.92 5.92
N ALA A 124 6.26 -5.99 5.00
CA ALA A 124 5.66 -5.96 3.67
C ALA A 124 6.69 -5.58 2.61
N HIS A 125 6.42 -5.97 1.37
CA HIS A 125 7.19 -5.60 0.20
C HIS A 125 6.30 -4.82 -0.77
N PHE A 126 6.90 -3.89 -1.48
CA PHE A 126 6.30 -3.12 -2.55
C PHE A 126 7.22 -3.27 -3.75
N GLY A 127 6.93 -4.28 -4.60
CA GLY A 127 7.78 -4.66 -5.71
C GLY A 127 7.27 -4.06 -7.01
N PHE A 128 8.10 -3.31 -7.70
CA PHE A 128 7.82 -2.80 -9.04
C PHE A 128 8.31 -3.82 -10.05
N ASN A 129 7.42 -4.24 -10.95
CA ASN A 129 7.68 -5.35 -11.86
C ASN A 129 7.40 -4.97 -13.31
N ASP A 130 8.20 -5.55 -14.19
CA ASP A 130 7.92 -5.69 -15.60
C ASP A 130 7.05 -6.95 -15.78
N GLY A 131 5.74 -6.78 -15.76
CA GLY A 131 4.77 -7.86 -15.84
C GLY A 131 4.37 -8.22 -17.27
N SER A 132 4.82 -7.44 -18.23
CA SER A 132 4.45 -7.66 -19.64
C SER A 132 4.91 -9.02 -20.17
N PHE A 133 5.84 -9.68 -19.49
CA PHE A 133 6.54 -10.89 -19.92
C PHE A 133 7.17 -10.79 -21.32
N LYS A 134 6.91 -9.70 -22.03
CA LYS A 134 7.48 -9.44 -23.36
C LYS A 134 8.98 -9.28 -23.28
N THR A 135 9.48 -8.58 -22.27
CA THR A 135 10.90 -8.50 -21.99
C THR A 135 11.37 -9.66 -21.09
N GLY A 136 10.45 -10.28 -20.31
CA GLY A 136 10.72 -11.44 -19.48
C GLY A 136 11.66 -11.16 -18.30
N THR A 137 11.76 -9.89 -17.87
CA THR A 137 12.68 -9.50 -16.80
C THR A 137 12.07 -9.69 -15.42
N GLY A 138 10.74 -9.74 -15.31
CA GLY A 138 10.00 -10.02 -14.08
C GLY A 138 10.12 -8.93 -13.02
N HIS A 139 10.64 -9.28 -11.85
CA HIS A 139 10.86 -8.31 -10.78
C HIS A 139 11.98 -7.34 -11.14
N VAL A 140 11.80 -6.05 -10.85
CA VAL A 140 12.75 -4.97 -11.19
C VAL A 140 13.42 -4.44 -9.95
N CYS A 141 12.62 -3.91 -9.02
CA CYS A 141 13.09 -3.39 -7.76
C CYS A 141 12.00 -3.52 -6.70
N ARG A 142 12.40 -3.49 -5.44
CA ARG A 142 11.46 -3.55 -4.33
C ARG A 142 11.86 -2.66 -3.18
N PHE A 143 10.85 -2.18 -2.50
CA PHE A 143 10.90 -1.53 -1.22
C PHE A 143 10.43 -2.54 -0.17
N THR A 144 11.16 -2.68 0.91
CA THR A 144 10.79 -3.57 2.00
C THR A 144 10.68 -2.78 3.28
N VAL A 145 9.56 -2.93 3.99
CA VAL A 145 9.42 -2.45 5.36
C VAL A 145 9.31 -3.65 6.29
N SER A 146 10.05 -3.62 7.39
CA SER A 146 10.17 -4.75 8.32
C SER A 146 10.18 -4.24 9.76
N THR A 147 9.47 -4.96 10.64
CA THR A 147 9.47 -4.68 12.09
C THR A 147 10.84 -4.87 12.75
N ARG A 148 11.77 -5.58 12.11
CA ARG A 148 13.11 -5.86 12.65
C ARG A 148 14.24 -5.10 11.99
N LYS A 149 14.13 -4.85 10.67
CA LYS A 149 15.22 -4.29 9.86
C LYS A 149 14.94 -2.87 9.37
N GLY A 150 13.72 -2.37 9.61
CA GLY A 150 13.32 -1.06 9.11
C GLY A 150 13.06 -1.06 7.62
N LEU A 151 13.56 -0.07 6.92
CA LEU A 151 13.31 0.19 5.50
C LEU A 151 14.52 -0.25 4.66
N THR A 152 14.27 -0.95 3.56
CA THR A 152 15.31 -1.47 2.65
C THR A 152 14.92 -1.20 1.20
N LEU A 153 15.87 -0.75 0.39
CA LEU A 153 15.75 -0.64 -1.06
C LEU A 153 16.62 -1.72 -1.71
N GLN A 154 16.05 -2.41 -2.71
CA GLN A 154 16.71 -3.53 -3.37
C GLN A 154 16.45 -3.47 -4.87
N LYS A 155 17.48 -3.79 -5.68
CA LYS A 155 17.26 -4.20 -7.07
C LYS A 155 17.03 -5.69 -7.10
N ASP A 156 16.11 -6.14 -7.94
CA ASP A 156 15.85 -7.54 -8.16
C ASP A 156 16.63 -8.05 -9.38
N LYS A 157 16.94 -9.33 -9.36
CA LYS A 157 17.68 -9.96 -10.45
C LYS A 157 16.91 -9.91 -11.76
N ASN A 158 17.62 -9.76 -12.85
CA ASN A 158 17.09 -9.97 -14.18
C ASN A 158 17.04 -11.48 -14.47
N ALA A 159 15.84 -12.03 -14.57
CA ALA A 159 15.63 -13.47 -14.79
C ALA A 159 16.28 -14.00 -16.10
N LYS A 160 16.61 -13.13 -17.05
CA LYS A 160 17.29 -13.48 -18.31
C LYS A 160 18.81 -13.55 -18.18
N LEU A 161 19.37 -13.04 -17.11
CA LEU A 161 20.83 -13.04 -16.90
C LEU A 161 21.17 -14.10 -15.86
N LYS A 162 21.97 -15.09 -16.26
CA LYS A 162 22.31 -16.26 -15.42
C LYS A 162 22.97 -15.88 -14.10
N ASP A 163 23.84 -14.87 -14.15
CA ASP A 163 24.72 -14.48 -13.02
C ASP A 163 24.23 -13.18 -12.34
N ASP A 164 23.03 -12.68 -12.67
CA ASP A 164 22.49 -11.52 -11.98
C ASP A 164 21.73 -11.96 -10.72
N GLU A 165 21.98 -11.23 -9.63
CA GLU A 165 21.41 -11.54 -8.31
C GLU A 165 20.64 -10.37 -7.75
N ASP A 166 19.74 -10.66 -6.79
CA ASP A 166 19.11 -9.65 -5.94
C ASP A 166 20.19 -8.90 -5.15
N LYS A 167 20.09 -7.57 -5.09
CA LYS A 167 21.06 -6.75 -4.36
C LYS A 167 20.36 -5.69 -3.50
N THR A 168 20.62 -5.72 -2.20
CA THR A 168 20.30 -4.61 -1.31
C THR A 168 21.16 -3.40 -1.69
N LEU A 169 20.51 -2.29 -2.04
CA LEU A 169 21.17 -1.05 -2.42
C LEU A 169 21.41 -0.15 -1.20
N THR A 170 20.42 -0.08 -0.33
CA THR A 170 20.51 0.67 0.93
C THR A 170 19.49 0.15 1.94
N ASN A 171 19.75 0.42 3.20
CA ASN A 171 18.80 0.17 4.29
C ASN A 171 18.94 1.25 5.38
N SER A 172 17.88 1.40 6.17
CA SER A 172 17.88 2.24 7.35
C SER A 172 17.02 1.61 8.43
N GLY A 173 17.57 1.47 9.62
CA GLY A 173 16.85 0.97 10.79
C GLY A 173 15.65 1.85 11.11
N PHE A 174 14.52 1.24 11.41
CA PHE A 174 13.31 1.89 11.88
C PHE A 174 12.49 0.87 12.67
N ASN A 175 11.96 1.29 13.82
CA ASN A 175 11.14 0.42 14.66
C ASN A 175 9.66 0.52 14.28
N LEU A 176 9.26 -0.24 13.28
CA LEU A 176 7.85 -0.31 12.86
C LEU A 176 7.05 -1.08 13.89
N LYS A 177 6.05 -0.42 14.49
CA LYS A 177 5.16 -1.06 15.47
C LYS A 177 4.00 -1.75 14.76
N PRO A 178 3.62 -2.98 15.17
CA PRO A 178 2.39 -3.59 14.71
C PRO A 178 1.18 -2.77 15.16
N ASP A 179 0.06 -2.95 14.46
CA ASP A 179 -1.25 -2.32 14.72
C ASP A 179 -1.29 -0.80 14.70
N VAL A 180 -0.22 -0.15 14.18
CA VAL A 180 -0.14 1.29 13.97
C VAL A 180 -0.22 1.61 12.49
N TRP A 181 -1.04 2.60 12.13
CA TRP A 181 -1.07 3.16 10.79
C TRP A 181 0.22 3.94 10.49
N ASN A 182 0.82 3.66 9.36
CA ASN A 182 2.03 4.33 8.89
C ASN A 182 1.78 4.86 7.47
N TRP A 183 2.14 6.10 7.22
CA TRP A 183 2.20 6.64 5.87
C TRP A 183 3.54 6.30 5.24
N MET A 184 3.49 5.97 3.96
CA MET A 184 4.68 5.67 3.16
C MET A 184 4.59 6.34 1.79
N MET A 185 5.71 6.93 1.36
CA MET A 185 5.88 7.44 0.01
C MET A 185 7.02 6.68 -0.66
N LEU A 186 6.75 6.20 -1.87
CA LEU A 186 7.71 5.52 -2.73
C LEU A 186 7.85 6.31 -4.02
N GLU A 187 9.09 6.46 -4.49
CA GLU A 187 9.40 7.09 -5.76
C GLU A 187 10.30 6.16 -6.58
N VAL A 188 9.97 6.02 -7.86
CA VAL A 188 10.84 5.36 -8.86
C VAL A 188 10.92 6.30 -10.04
N VAL A 189 12.14 6.69 -10.43
CA VAL A 189 12.39 7.67 -11.50
C VAL A 189 13.69 7.32 -12.22
N GLY A 190 13.59 6.90 -13.49
CA GLY A 190 14.72 6.40 -14.24
C GLY A 190 15.45 5.29 -13.48
N ASP A 191 16.74 5.47 -13.24
CA ASP A 191 17.58 4.54 -12.48
C ASP A 191 17.57 4.74 -10.96
N GLN A 192 16.71 5.63 -10.45
CA GLN A 192 16.64 6.00 -9.03
C GLN A 192 15.39 5.47 -8.35
N MET A 193 15.50 5.22 -7.06
CA MET A 193 14.37 4.93 -6.17
C MET A 193 14.57 5.62 -4.83
N ALA A 194 13.46 6.08 -4.22
CA ALA A 194 13.44 6.66 -2.89
C ALA A 194 12.24 6.16 -2.09
N ALA A 195 12.40 6.08 -0.78
CA ALA A 195 11.32 5.75 0.14
C ALA A 195 11.38 6.64 1.38
N GLN A 196 10.19 7.03 1.83
CA GLN A 196 9.97 7.78 3.05
C GLN A 196 8.89 7.10 3.88
N LEU A 197 9.09 7.05 5.18
CA LEU A 197 8.13 6.56 6.15
C LEU A 197 7.82 7.70 7.13
N SER A 198 6.55 7.91 7.46
CA SER A 198 6.16 8.98 8.39
C SER A 198 6.83 8.80 9.75
N GLY A 199 7.47 9.87 10.24
CA GLY A 199 8.27 9.82 11.48
C GLY A 199 9.51 8.92 11.40
N GLY A 200 9.88 8.46 10.21
CA GLY A 200 10.97 7.53 9.94
C GLY A 200 12.01 8.06 8.96
N PRO A 201 12.85 7.17 8.46
CA PRO A 201 13.93 7.54 7.57
C PRO A 201 13.44 7.90 6.17
N VAL A 202 14.24 8.73 5.50
CA VAL A 202 14.25 8.92 4.05
C VAL A 202 15.47 8.22 3.49
N ILE A 203 15.29 7.27 2.58
CA ILE A 203 16.39 6.55 1.95
C ILE A 203 16.29 6.60 0.43
N LYS A 204 17.44 6.65 -0.23
CA LYS A 204 17.57 6.73 -1.69
C LYS A 204 18.57 5.71 -2.19
N ALA A 205 18.38 5.23 -3.42
CA ALA A 205 19.33 4.36 -4.10
C ALA A 205 19.28 4.60 -5.61
N ARG A 206 20.31 4.12 -6.30
CA ARG A 206 20.42 4.18 -7.75
C ARG A 206 20.98 2.87 -8.28
N HIS A 207 20.41 2.38 -9.39
CA HIS A 207 20.95 1.23 -10.12
C HIS A 207 20.37 1.18 -11.53
N PRO A 208 21.16 0.96 -12.59
CA PRO A 208 20.66 0.91 -13.97
C PRO A 208 19.53 -0.10 -14.23
N ARG A 209 19.45 -1.18 -13.44
CA ARG A 209 18.37 -2.17 -13.50
C ARG A 209 16.99 -1.58 -13.22
N ILE A 210 16.90 -0.44 -12.55
CA ILE A 210 15.63 0.22 -12.19
C ILE A 210 15.03 0.93 -13.40
N ASP A 211 15.87 1.40 -14.32
CA ASP A 211 15.45 2.14 -15.52
C ASP A 211 14.95 1.20 -16.63
N ILE A 212 13.86 0.52 -16.36
CA ILE A 212 13.14 -0.31 -17.33
C ILE A 212 11.62 -0.17 -17.10
N PRO A 213 10.78 -0.47 -18.10
CA PRO A 213 9.33 -0.42 -17.96
C PRO A 213 8.81 -1.27 -16.79
N LYS A 214 7.83 -0.74 -16.07
CA LYS A 214 7.14 -1.38 -14.95
C LYS A 214 5.64 -1.16 -15.08
N ASP A 215 4.86 -2.22 -15.17
CA ASP A 215 3.42 -2.19 -15.44
C ASP A 215 2.55 -2.69 -14.29
N GLN A 216 3.18 -3.01 -13.16
CA GLN A 216 2.46 -3.49 -11.98
C GLN A 216 3.27 -3.34 -10.69
N ILE A 217 2.57 -3.17 -9.59
CA ILE A 217 3.14 -3.12 -8.25
C ILE A 217 2.65 -4.33 -7.46
N ASN A 218 3.55 -5.20 -7.05
CA ASN A 218 3.25 -6.34 -6.19
C ASN A 218 3.36 -5.95 -4.71
N LEU A 219 2.38 -6.39 -3.92
CA LEU A 219 2.25 -6.07 -2.50
C LEU A 219 2.19 -7.36 -1.64
N PRO A 220 3.23 -8.20 -1.66
CA PRO A 220 3.32 -9.34 -0.77
C PRO A 220 3.75 -8.93 0.64
N THR A 221 3.31 -9.71 1.63
CA THR A 221 3.72 -9.53 3.03
C THR A 221 4.62 -10.67 3.52
N ARG A 222 5.15 -10.53 4.73
CA ARG A 222 5.90 -11.58 5.43
C ARG A 222 5.22 -11.92 6.75
N GLY A 223 4.93 -13.19 6.95
CA GLY A 223 4.24 -13.69 8.13
C GLY A 223 2.75 -13.96 7.89
N GLY A 224 2.07 -14.55 8.86
CA GLY A 224 0.70 -15.06 8.73
C GLY A 224 -0.41 -14.11 9.22
N GLY A 225 -0.10 -12.83 9.42
CA GLY A 225 -1.05 -11.84 9.93
C GLY A 225 -1.90 -11.18 8.83
N VAL A 226 -2.48 -10.05 9.17
CA VAL A 226 -3.35 -9.23 8.32
C VAL A 226 -2.63 -7.93 7.96
N ILE A 227 -2.79 -7.49 6.72
CA ILE A 227 -2.37 -6.15 6.30
C ILE A 227 -3.60 -5.32 5.96
N LEU A 228 -3.55 -4.04 6.28
CA LEU A 228 -4.51 -3.05 5.80
C LEU A 228 -3.80 -2.00 4.96
N TYR A 229 -4.46 -1.56 3.89
CA TYR A 229 -4.06 -0.43 3.07
C TYR A 229 -5.17 0.60 3.02
N ASP A 230 -4.81 1.87 2.92
CA ASP A 230 -5.77 2.94 2.73
C ASP A 230 -5.12 4.15 2.07
N ASN A 231 -5.95 5.03 1.52
CA ASN A 231 -5.53 6.29 0.90
C ASN A 231 -4.43 6.11 -0.17
N VAL A 232 -4.55 5.08 -1.01
CA VAL A 232 -3.56 4.79 -2.06
C VAL A 232 -3.68 5.80 -3.20
N ARG A 233 -2.57 6.41 -3.57
CA ARG A 233 -2.48 7.33 -4.70
C ARG A 233 -1.20 7.05 -5.48
N VAL A 234 -1.29 7.06 -6.80
CA VAL A 234 -0.14 6.93 -7.71
C VAL A 234 -0.17 8.06 -8.72
N TRP A 235 0.93 8.78 -8.83
CA TRP A 235 1.14 9.83 -9.84
C TRP A 235 2.25 9.41 -10.78
N LYS A 236 2.20 9.87 -12.03
CA LYS A 236 3.40 9.95 -12.86
C LYS A 236 4.40 10.89 -12.17
N ALA A 237 5.65 10.48 -12.11
CA ALA A 237 6.70 11.30 -11.53
C ALA A 237 7.37 12.15 -12.63
N ILE A 238 7.65 13.40 -12.30
CA ILE A 238 8.47 14.29 -13.12
C ILE A 238 9.83 14.39 -12.41
N PRO A 239 10.93 13.97 -13.03
CA PRO A 239 12.25 14.04 -12.41
C PRO A 239 12.58 15.45 -11.94
N LEU A 240 13.15 15.59 -10.74
CA LEU A 240 13.76 16.86 -10.35
C LEU A 240 14.98 17.10 -11.24
N ASN A 241 14.99 18.22 -11.98
CA ASN A 241 16.16 18.65 -12.71
C ASN A 241 17.28 18.94 -11.70
N HIS A 242 18.17 17.99 -11.49
CA HIS A 242 19.43 18.30 -10.82
C HIS A 242 20.24 19.15 -11.81
N THR A 243 20.20 20.46 -11.65
CA THR A 243 21.19 21.35 -12.27
C THR A 243 22.56 20.77 -11.91
N LYS A 244 23.28 20.32 -12.93
CA LYS A 244 24.65 19.77 -12.80
C LYS A 244 25.60 20.85 -12.30
#